data_9a6d52251b2769b25f780bfbca4dd43f
#
_entry.id   9a6d52251b2769b25f780bfbca4dd43f
#
_cell.length_a   1.000
_cell.length_b   1.000
_cell.length_c   1.000
_cell.angle_alpha   90.00
_cell.angle_beta   90.00
_cell.angle_gamma   90.00
#
_symmetry.space_group_name_H-M   'P 1'
#
loop_
_entity.id
_entity.type
_entity.pdbx_description
1 polymer ?
#
loop_
_entity_poly.entity_id
_entity_poly.type
_entity_poly.pdbx_seq_one_letter_code
_entity_poly.pdbx_strand_id
1 'polypeptide(L)'
;KGLIDKNILSTYTEIGSPLQGHPERTKLKGIENTSGPLGLGLAQAAGYAAIKKDSFVYCETSDAEHDEGNHWEAVMFAAKYKLSNLIQIIDIN
;
A
#
# COMPACT_ATOMS: atom_id res chain seq x y z
N LYS A 1 -0.91 8.76 14.35
CA LYS A 1 -2.37 8.60 14.57
C LYS A 1 -2.70 7.71 15.79
N GLY A 2 -1.70 7.16 16.50
CA GLY A 2 -1.94 6.34 17.70
C GLY A 2 -2.59 4.98 17.45
N LEU A 3 -2.53 4.47 16.22
CA LEU A 3 -3.10 3.15 15.87
C LEU A 3 -2.20 1.99 16.33
N ILE A 4 -0.90 2.26 16.44
CA ILE A 4 0.12 1.28 16.80
C ILE A 4 0.89 1.82 18.00
N ASP A 5 1.13 0.96 19.00
CA ASP A 5 1.98 1.31 20.13
C ASP A 5 3.42 1.48 19.65
N LYS A 6 4.01 2.64 19.92
CA LYS A 6 5.39 2.94 19.53
C LYS A 6 6.41 1.97 20.13
N ASN A 7 6.11 1.41 21.29
CA ASN A 7 7.01 0.48 21.97
C ASN A 7 7.24 -0.81 21.18
N ILE A 8 6.32 -1.21 20.29
CA ILE A 8 6.52 -2.40 19.48
C ILE A 8 7.46 -2.17 18.29
N LEU A 9 7.77 -0.91 17.95
CA LEU A 9 8.65 -0.61 16.81
C LEU A 9 10.05 -1.22 16.98
N SER A 10 10.55 -1.32 18.22
CA SER A 10 11.83 -1.95 18.52
C SER A 10 11.85 -3.46 18.27
N THR A 11 10.69 -4.09 18.11
CA THR A 11 10.58 -5.54 17.86
C THR A 11 10.49 -5.88 16.37
N TYR A 12 10.76 -4.91 15.51
CA TYR A 12 10.69 -5.13 14.06
C TYR A 12 11.57 -6.31 13.64
N THR A 13 10.97 -7.24 12.91
CA THR A 13 11.58 -8.50 12.45
C THR A 13 12.00 -9.50 13.53
N GLU A 14 11.74 -9.25 14.81
CA GLU A 14 11.98 -10.24 15.85
C GLU A 14 11.01 -11.43 15.76
N ILE A 15 11.45 -12.60 16.22
CA ILE A 15 10.60 -13.81 16.23
C ILE A 15 9.40 -13.57 17.13
N GLY A 16 8.20 -13.76 16.57
CA GLY A 16 6.93 -13.56 17.30
C GLY A 16 6.40 -12.12 17.28
N SER A 17 7.18 -11.16 16.77
CA SER A 17 6.69 -9.78 16.57
C SER A 17 5.60 -9.73 15.50
N PRO A 18 4.56 -8.90 15.68
CA PRO A 18 3.58 -8.63 14.62
C PRO A 18 4.16 -7.74 13.50
N LEU A 19 5.34 -7.12 13.73
CA LEU A 19 6.04 -6.28 12.77
C LEU A 19 6.93 -7.15 11.87
N GLN A 20 6.38 -7.57 10.76
CA GLN A 20 7.06 -8.39 9.77
C GLN A 20 7.81 -7.54 8.76
N GLY A 21 8.83 -8.10 8.07
CA GLY A 21 9.53 -7.45 6.97
C GLY A 21 8.59 -7.06 5.83
N HIS A 22 7.61 -7.91 5.53
CA HIS A 22 6.46 -7.55 4.72
C HIS A 22 5.26 -7.33 5.65
N PRO A 23 4.68 -6.12 5.71
CA PRO A 23 3.53 -5.86 6.55
C PRO A 23 2.35 -6.78 6.21
N GLU A 24 1.68 -7.28 7.24
CA GLU A 24 0.53 -8.14 7.10
C GLU A 24 -0.66 -7.62 7.90
N ARG A 25 -1.75 -7.30 7.20
CA ARG A 25 -2.95 -6.70 7.80
C ARG A 25 -3.64 -7.57 8.86
N THR A 26 -3.44 -8.88 8.80
CA THR A 26 -4.03 -9.81 9.77
C THR A 26 -3.23 -9.89 11.07
N LYS A 27 -1.98 -9.44 11.07
CA LYS A 27 -1.08 -9.50 12.23
C LYS A 27 -1.11 -8.23 13.09
N LEU A 28 -1.34 -7.08 12.49
CA LEU A 28 -1.28 -5.81 13.18
C LEU A 28 -2.42 -4.90 12.78
N LYS A 29 -3.24 -4.51 13.75
CA LYS A 29 -4.30 -3.52 13.54
C LYS A 29 -3.68 -2.18 13.12
N GLY A 30 -4.20 -1.59 12.06
CA GLY A 30 -3.68 -0.33 11.51
C GLY A 30 -2.84 -0.52 10.25
N ILE A 31 -2.50 -1.76 9.90
CA ILE A 31 -1.99 -2.10 8.57
C ILE A 31 -3.17 -2.29 7.64
N GLU A 32 -3.26 -1.48 6.61
CA GLU A 32 -4.40 -1.47 5.69
C GLU A 32 -4.25 -2.50 4.57
N ASN A 33 -3.00 -2.82 4.21
CA ASN A 33 -2.68 -3.73 3.13
C ASN A 33 -1.59 -4.73 3.54
N THR A 34 -1.73 -5.99 3.14
CA THR A 34 -0.65 -6.96 3.15
C THR A 34 0.22 -6.70 1.93
N SER A 35 1.49 -6.38 2.14
CA SER A 35 2.44 -6.08 1.08
C SER A 35 3.51 -7.17 0.92
N GLY A 36 4.28 -7.08 -0.16
CA GLY A 36 5.31 -8.03 -0.56
C GLY A 36 5.31 -8.24 -2.07
N PRO A 37 4.19 -8.72 -2.67
CA PRO A 37 4.13 -8.87 -4.12
C PRO A 37 4.18 -7.50 -4.82
N LEU A 38 5.19 -7.30 -5.64
CA LEU A 38 5.39 -6.06 -6.40
C LEU A 38 4.24 -5.78 -7.37
N GLY A 39 3.91 -4.50 -7.52
CA GLY A 39 2.89 -3.99 -8.45
C GLY A 39 1.44 -4.18 -8.01
N LEU A 40 1.15 -4.95 -6.94
CA LEU A 40 -0.23 -5.18 -6.49
C LEU A 40 -0.80 -4.03 -5.65
N GLY A 41 0.05 -3.27 -4.98
CA GLY A 41 -0.38 -2.20 -4.08
C GLY A 41 -1.21 -1.14 -4.81
N LEU A 42 -0.74 -0.69 -5.97
CA LEU A 42 -1.45 0.31 -6.76
C LEU A 42 -2.80 -0.20 -7.29
N ALA A 43 -2.89 -1.48 -7.68
CA ALA A 43 -4.14 -2.07 -8.13
C ALA A 43 -5.20 -2.10 -7.02
N GLN A 44 -4.78 -2.45 -5.80
CA GLN A 44 -5.65 -2.43 -4.63
C GLN A 44 -6.08 -1.01 -4.27
N ALA A 45 -5.14 -0.05 -4.28
CA ALA A 45 -5.42 1.36 -4.04
C ALA A 45 -6.39 1.94 -5.08
N ALA A 46 -6.25 1.57 -6.34
CA ALA A 46 -7.17 1.96 -7.41
C ALA A 46 -8.59 1.42 -7.17
N GLY A 47 -8.71 0.17 -6.71
CA GLY A 47 -9.99 -0.40 -6.29
C GLY A 47 -10.64 0.38 -5.14
N TYR A 48 -9.87 0.74 -4.12
CA TYR A 48 -10.34 1.59 -3.02
C TYR A 48 -10.78 2.97 -3.51
N ALA A 49 -9.98 3.63 -4.34
CA ALA A 49 -10.29 4.95 -4.88
C ALA A 49 -11.55 4.94 -5.76
N ALA A 50 -11.80 3.84 -6.46
CA ALA A 50 -13.00 3.67 -7.27
C ALA A 50 -14.28 3.66 -6.43
N ILE A 51 -14.22 3.18 -5.18
CA ILE A 51 -15.36 3.05 -4.27
C ILE A 51 -15.45 4.25 -3.33
N LYS A 52 -14.32 4.70 -2.76
CA LYS A 52 -14.22 5.77 -1.76
C LYS A 52 -14.04 7.14 -2.41
N LYS A 53 -15.10 7.66 -3.04
CA LYS A 53 -15.04 8.93 -3.79
C LYS A 53 -14.91 10.19 -2.92
N ASP A 54 -15.22 10.07 -1.65
CA ASP A 54 -15.24 11.14 -0.64
C ASP A 54 -13.92 11.30 0.12
N SER A 55 -12.92 10.48 -0.18
CA SER A 55 -11.63 10.49 0.48
C SER A 55 -10.47 10.25 -0.49
N PHE A 56 -9.30 10.79 -0.16
CA PHE A 56 -8.07 10.48 -0.87
C PHE A 56 -7.54 9.11 -0.46
N VAL A 57 -7.01 8.38 -1.44
CA VAL A 57 -6.31 7.12 -1.26
C VAL A 57 -4.85 7.34 -1.63
N TYR A 58 -3.95 7.11 -0.70
CA TYR A 58 -2.52 7.23 -0.89
C TYR A 58 -1.92 5.83 -1.06
N CYS A 59 -1.08 5.68 -2.07
CA CYS A 59 -0.35 4.45 -2.33
C CYS A 59 1.13 4.77 -2.46
N GLU A 60 1.93 4.29 -1.52
CA GLU A 60 3.38 4.35 -1.61
C GLU A 60 3.88 3.11 -2.36
N THR A 61 4.72 3.33 -3.36
CA THR A 61 5.32 2.29 -4.20
C THR A 61 6.82 2.55 -4.35
N SER A 62 7.59 1.49 -4.58
CA SER A 62 8.99 1.63 -4.98
C SER A 62 9.13 1.81 -6.50
N ASP A 63 10.31 2.23 -6.94
CA ASP A 63 10.65 2.31 -8.36
C ASP A 63 10.60 0.93 -9.03
N ALA A 64 11.06 -0.12 -8.34
CA ALA A 64 11.02 -1.50 -8.85
C ALA A 64 9.61 -2.01 -9.17
N GLU A 65 8.57 -1.48 -8.52
CA GLU A 65 7.18 -1.84 -8.85
C GLU A 65 6.78 -1.41 -10.26
N HIS A 66 7.47 -0.43 -10.85
CA HIS A 66 7.23 0.03 -12.21
C HIS A 66 7.76 -0.94 -13.28
N ASP A 67 8.55 -1.94 -12.89
CA ASP A 67 8.97 -3.03 -13.78
C ASP A 67 7.88 -4.13 -13.91
N GLU A 68 6.84 -4.06 -13.08
CA GLU A 68 5.74 -5.02 -13.08
C GLU A 68 4.61 -4.58 -14.01
N GLY A 69 4.15 -5.51 -14.87
CA GLY A 69 3.07 -5.23 -15.83
C GLY A 69 1.74 -4.85 -15.16
N ASN A 70 1.39 -5.49 -14.04
CA ASN A 70 0.18 -5.20 -13.29
C ASN A 70 0.15 -3.80 -12.70
N HIS A 71 1.32 -3.19 -12.43
CA HIS A 71 1.42 -1.80 -12.03
C HIS A 71 0.84 -0.88 -13.13
N TRP A 72 1.26 -1.08 -14.37
CA TRP A 72 0.79 -0.28 -15.50
C TRP A 72 -0.68 -0.55 -15.85
N GLU A 73 -1.16 -1.76 -15.65
CA GLU A 73 -2.59 -2.07 -15.76
C GLU A 73 -3.40 -1.25 -14.75
N ALA A 74 -2.91 -1.10 -13.52
CA ALA A 74 -3.54 -0.27 -12.50
C ALA A 74 -3.53 1.22 -12.87
N VAL A 75 -2.42 1.72 -13.43
CA VAL A 75 -2.31 3.10 -13.95
C VAL A 75 -3.33 3.35 -15.06
N MET A 76 -3.43 2.43 -16.03
CA MET A 76 -4.41 2.55 -17.12
C MET A 76 -5.85 2.50 -16.61
N PHE A 77 -6.13 1.64 -15.62
CA PHE A 77 -7.44 1.59 -14.96
C PHE A 77 -7.76 2.92 -14.27
N ALA A 78 -6.84 3.44 -13.47
CA ALA A 78 -7.02 4.69 -12.76
C ALA A 78 -7.27 5.87 -13.73
N ALA A 79 -6.53 5.93 -14.82
CA ALA A 79 -6.69 6.93 -15.86
C ALA A 79 -8.06 6.81 -16.56
N LYS A 80 -8.45 5.58 -16.96
CA LYS A 80 -9.73 5.31 -17.62
C LYS A 80 -10.91 5.75 -16.76
N TYR A 81 -10.88 5.46 -15.46
CA TYR A 81 -11.97 5.79 -14.53
C TYR A 81 -11.81 7.15 -13.86
N LYS A 82 -10.79 7.93 -14.27
CA LYS A 82 -10.52 9.29 -13.77
C LYS A 82 -10.48 9.35 -12.24
N LEU A 83 -9.72 8.46 -11.63
CA LEU A 83 -9.61 8.36 -10.18
C LEU A 83 -8.77 9.50 -9.61
N SER A 84 -9.34 10.73 -9.60
CA SER A 84 -8.65 11.94 -9.14
C SER A 84 -8.34 11.95 -7.65
N ASN A 85 -8.91 11.03 -6.90
CA ASN A 85 -8.68 10.84 -5.47
C ASN A 85 -7.60 9.78 -5.16
N LEU A 86 -6.97 9.17 -6.18
CA LEU A 86 -5.82 8.28 -6.01
C LEU A 86 -4.53 9.09 -6.13
N ILE A 87 -3.68 9.01 -5.13
CA ILE A 87 -2.38 9.65 -5.07
C ILE A 87 -1.31 8.57 -4.91
N GLN A 88 -0.44 8.46 -5.90
CA GLN A 88 0.72 7.58 -5.83
C GLN A 88 1.94 8.39 -5.38
N ILE A 89 2.68 7.85 -4.43
CA ILE A 89 3.97 8.36 -3.97
C ILE A 89 5.01 7.32 -4.35
N ILE A 90 6.05 7.72 -5.06
CA ILE A 90 7.09 6.82 -5.55
C ILE A 90 8.36 7.09 -4.75
N ASP A 91 8.84 6.07 -4.05
CA ASP A 91 10.16 6.08 -3.43
C ASP A 91 11.19 5.60 -4.46
N ILE A 92 12.05 6.51 -4.86
CA ILE A 92 13.13 6.25 -5.83
C ILE A 92 14.44 6.15 -5.04
N ASN A 93 14.95 4.95 -4.90
CA ASN A 93 16.16 4.71 -4.11
C ASN A 93 17.33 4.08 -4.87
#